data_7e8a8dfdd82bdd9867f32fef15ca2b25
#
_entry.id   7e8a8dfdd82bdd9867f32fef15ca2b25
#
_cell.length_a   1.000
_cell.length_b   1.000
_cell.length_c   1.000
_cell.angle_alpha   90.00
_cell.angle_beta   90.00
_cell.angle_gamma   90.00
#
_symmetry.space_group_name_H-M   'P 1'
#
loop_
_entity.id
_entity.type
_entity.pdbx_description
1 polymer ?
#
loop_
_entity_poly.entity_id
_entity_poly.type
_entity_poly.pdbx_seq_one_letter_code
_entity_poly.pdbx_strand_id
1 'polypeptide(L)'
;MNVQGAIRPGLEFTLERVVDERLITRHVGGKGIFATPAMIGLMEGASHKAVEALLPEGQTTVGYEVHVRHLAPAAPGSTVVVVSRLSEVKGNKLYFDVSCHQDDKLLGSGTHKRAIVPADF
;
A
#
# COMPACT_ATOMS: atom_id res chain seq x y z
N MET A 1 -6.41 9.23 26.96
CA MET A 1 -7.10 8.85 25.73
C MET A 1 -6.36 7.72 25.06
N ASN A 2 -7.05 6.70 24.64
CA ASN A 2 -6.44 5.58 23.92
C ASN A 2 -6.27 5.97 22.44
N VAL A 3 -5.03 6.26 22.02
CA VAL A 3 -4.73 6.67 20.65
C VAL A 3 -5.12 5.56 19.65
N GLN A 4 -4.97 4.30 20.04
CA GLN A 4 -5.33 3.17 19.21
C GLN A 4 -6.82 3.13 18.89
N GLY A 5 -7.67 3.71 19.77
CA GLY A 5 -9.09 3.84 19.50
C GLY A 5 -9.44 4.79 18.37
N ALA A 6 -8.49 5.64 17.94
CA ALA A 6 -8.66 6.52 16.78
C ALA A 6 -8.39 5.77 15.46
N ILE A 7 -7.77 4.61 15.50
CA ILE A 7 -7.52 3.78 14.32
C ILE A 7 -8.80 2.98 14.06
N ARG A 8 -9.54 3.39 13.04
CA ARG A 8 -10.89 2.89 12.75
C ARG A 8 -11.07 2.65 11.27
N PRO A 9 -11.96 1.74 10.87
CA PRO A 9 -12.32 1.57 9.47
C PRO A 9 -12.70 2.91 8.82
N GLY A 10 -12.26 3.08 7.58
CA GLY A 10 -12.48 4.28 6.80
C GLY A 10 -11.27 5.19 6.67
N LEU A 11 -10.24 5.01 7.50
CA LEU A 11 -8.97 5.71 7.32
C LEU A 11 -8.38 5.34 5.98
N GLU A 12 -7.90 6.34 5.24
CA GLU A 12 -7.46 6.15 3.87
C GLU A 12 -6.21 6.98 3.60
N PHE A 13 -5.34 6.46 2.74
CA PHE A 13 -4.20 7.22 2.25
C PHE A 13 -4.09 7.03 0.75
N THR A 14 -3.89 8.14 0.04
CA THR A 14 -3.68 8.14 -1.40
C THR A 14 -2.29 8.69 -1.67
N LEU A 15 -1.52 7.98 -2.49
CA LEU A 15 -0.23 8.47 -2.94
C LEU A 15 -0.12 8.40 -4.45
N GLU A 16 0.69 9.28 -4.99
CA GLU A 16 0.91 9.40 -6.42
C GLU A 16 2.40 9.23 -6.69
N ARG A 17 2.76 8.46 -7.72
CA ARG A 17 4.17 8.22 -8.08
C ARG A 17 4.32 8.16 -9.58
N VAL A 18 5.45 8.66 -10.05
CA VAL A 18 5.89 8.44 -11.41
C VAL A 18 6.60 7.08 -11.45
N VAL A 19 6.29 6.27 -12.45
CA VAL A 19 6.95 4.98 -12.67
C VAL A 19 8.36 5.25 -13.21
N ASP A 20 9.32 5.41 -12.30
CA ASP A 20 10.72 5.68 -12.62
C ASP A 20 11.54 4.38 -12.61
N GLU A 21 12.86 4.49 -12.84
CA GLU A 21 13.77 3.35 -12.92
C GLU A 21 13.69 2.39 -11.75
N ARG A 22 13.38 2.90 -10.55
CA ARG A 22 13.32 2.07 -9.34
C ARG A 22 12.07 1.21 -9.29
N LEU A 23 11.06 1.54 -10.10
CA LEU A 23 9.75 0.89 -10.07
C LEU A 23 9.50 -0.02 -11.26
N ILE A 24 10.44 -0.15 -12.17
CA ILE A 24 10.25 -0.96 -13.38
C ILE A 24 11.03 -2.27 -13.34
N THR A 25 10.58 -3.22 -14.13
CA THR A 25 11.33 -4.44 -14.42
C THR A 25 11.54 -4.55 -15.94
N ARG A 26 12.69 -5.10 -16.35
CA ARG A 26 13.02 -5.32 -17.76
C ARG A 26 13.10 -6.78 -18.15
N HIS A 27 12.78 -7.69 -17.26
CA HIS A 27 12.87 -9.11 -17.59
C HIS A 27 11.87 -9.53 -18.68
N VAL A 28 10.85 -8.71 -18.94
CA VAL A 28 9.90 -8.93 -20.05
C VAL A 28 10.38 -8.30 -21.35
N GLY A 29 11.54 -7.61 -21.34
CA GLY A 29 12.13 -6.97 -22.50
C GLY A 29 11.69 -5.53 -22.70
N GLY A 30 12.18 -4.89 -23.78
CA GLY A 30 11.83 -3.52 -24.15
C GLY A 30 12.30 -2.49 -23.14
N LYS A 31 11.51 -1.43 -22.98
CA LYS A 31 11.81 -0.32 -22.05
C LYS A 31 11.45 -0.66 -20.62
N GLY A 32 10.85 -1.83 -20.38
CA GLY A 32 10.38 -2.24 -19.09
C GLY A 32 8.94 -1.85 -18.83
N ILE A 33 8.42 -2.32 -17.72
CA ILE A 33 7.08 -2.01 -17.24
C ILE A 33 7.09 -1.86 -15.74
N PHE A 34 6.06 -1.23 -15.20
CA PHE A 34 5.83 -1.12 -13.77
C PHE A 34 5.84 -2.51 -13.13
N ALA A 35 6.77 -2.73 -12.20
CA ALA A 35 6.98 -4.04 -11.60
C ALA A 35 5.91 -4.36 -10.56
N THR A 36 5.43 -5.61 -10.55
CA THR A 36 4.46 -6.06 -9.54
C THR A 36 4.97 -5.86 -8.12
N PRO A 37 6.22 -6.25 -7.77
CA PRO A 37 6.72 -5.99 -6.41
C PRO A 37 6.76 -4.51 -6.05
N ALA A 38 7.03 -3.63 -7.02
CA ALA A 38 7.04 -2.19 -6.79
C ALA A 38 5.64 -1.68 -6.48
N MET A 39 4.62 -2.13 -7.22
CA MET A 39 3.23 -1.78 -6.97
C MET A 39 2.81 -2.21 -5.57
N ILE A 40 3.14 -3.44 -5.19
CA ILE A 40 2.82 -3.97 -3.86
C ILE A 40 3.53 -3.14 -2.78
N GLY A 41 4.79 -2.78 -2.99
CA GLY A 41 5.53 -1.93 -2.06
C GLY A 41 4.86 -0.58 -1.83
N LEU A 42 4.33 0.04 -2.89
CA LEU A 42 3.58 1.29 -2.77
C LEU A 42 2.27 1.09 -2.00
N MET A 43 1.59 -0.02 -2.22
CA MET A 43 0.36 -0.37 -1.50
C MET A 43 0.63 -0.57 0.00
N GLU A 44 1.73 -1.25 0.34
CA GLU A 44 2.15 -1.45 1.73
C GLU A 44 2.49 -0.11 2.39
N GLY A 45 3.22 0.74 1.68
CA GLY A 45 3.59 2.08 2.16
C GLY A 45 2.36 2.95 2.42
N ALA A 46 1.40 2.95 1.50
CA ALA A 46 0.16 3.70 1.65
C ALA A 46 -0.64 3.20 2.86
N SER A 47 -0.67 1.89 3.08
CA SER A 47 -1.38 1.28 4.22
C SER A 47 -0.76 1.71 5.54
N HIS A 48 0.57 1.67 5.64
CA HIS A 48 1.27 2.15 6.83
C HIS A 48 0.99 3.64 7.08
N LYS A 49 1.06 4.46 6.03
CA LYS A 49 0.81 5.89 6.12
C LYS A 49 -0.62 6.22 6.57
N ALA A 50 -1.58 5.38 6.22
CA ALA A 50 -2.98 5.61 6.60
C ALA A 50 -3.18 5.66 8.12
N VAL A 51 -2.33 4.99 8.89
CA VAL A 51 -2.46 4.88 10.35
C VAL A 51 -1.27 5.44 11.13
N GLU A 52 -0.15 5.71 10.46
CA GLU A 52 1.12 6.09 11.11
C GLU A 52 0.97 7.21 12.14
N ALA A 53 0.27 8.28 11.77
CA ALA A 53 0.12 9.44 12.64
C ALA A 53 -0.71 9.18 13.89
N LEU A 54 -1.46 8.08 13.93
CA LEU A 54 -2.35 7.73 15.02
C LEU A 54 -1.76 6.66 15.93
N LEU A 55 -0.56 6.15 15.61
CA LEU A 55 0.10 5.13 16.44
C LEU A 55 0.66 5.76 17.70
N PRO A 56 0.56 5.07 18.86
CA PRO A 56 1.24 5.50 20.07
C PRO A 56 2.76 5.56 19.86
N GLU A 57 3.42 6.42 20.63
CA GLU A 57 4.88 6.49 20.62
C GLU A 57 5.47 5.09 20.93
N GLY A 58 6.49 4.72 20.19
CA GLY A 58 7.17 3.43 20.36
C GLY A 58 6.49 2.27 19.65
N GLN A 59 5.44 2.54 18.88
CA GLN A 59 4.76 1.51 18.10
C GLN A 59 4.85 1.79 16.60
N THR A 60 4.78 0.73 15.81
CA THR A 60 4.78 0.80 14.36
C THR A 60 3.87 -0.31 13.81
N THR A 61 3.76 -0.39 12.49
CA THR A 61 3.07 -1.51 11.86
C THR A 61 4.01 -2.28 10.96
N VAL A 62 3.81 -3.59 10.91
CA VAL A 62 4.51 -4.48 9.97
C VAL A 62 3.48 -5.23 9.14
N GLY A 63 3.78 -5.41 7.84
CA GLY A 63 2.92 -6.19 6.95
C GLY A 63 3.18 -7.68 7.12
N TYR A 64 2.12 -8.49 7.02
CA TYR A 64 2.27 -9.95 7.15
C TYR A 64 1.48 -10.73 6.11
N GLU A 65 0.64 -10.08 5.31
CA GLU A 65 -0.13 -10.79 4.27
C GLU A 65 -0.50 -9.83 3.14
N VAL A 66 -0.36 -10.29 1.92
CA VAL A 66 -0.71 -9.55 0.71
C VAL A 66 -1.44 -10.49 -0.24
N HIS A 67 -2.62 -10.08 -0.72
CA HIS A 67 -3.34 -10.73 -1.81
C HIS A 67 -3.66 -9.67 -2.84
N VAL A 68 -2.84 -9.58 -3.88
CA VAL A 68 -2.95 -8.53 -4.90
C VAL A 68 -2.85 -9.14 -6.28
N ARG A 69 -3.66 -8.65 -7.20
CA ARG A 69 -3.54 -8.97 -8.62
C ARG A 69 -3.07 -7.73 -9.37
N HIS A 70 -2.07 -7.91 -10.23
CA HIS A 70 -1.61 -6.90 -11.17
C HIS A 70 -2.35 -7.13 -12.48
N LEU A 71 -3.33 -6.29 -12.77
CA LEU A 71 -4.35 -6.52 -13.81
C LEU A 71 -3.99 -5.90 -15.17
N ALA A 72 -3.18 -4.85 -15.17
CA ALA A 72 -2.79 -4.14 -16.38
C ALA A 72 -1.41 -3.51 -16.21
N PRO A 73 -0.62 -3.41 -17.29
CA PRO A 73 0.71 -2.82 -17.23
C PRO A 73 0.66 -1.30 -17.23
N ALA A 74 1.74 -0.68 -16.72
CA ALA A 74 1.98 0.74 -16.88
C ALA A 74 3.40 0.95 -17.45
N ALA A 75 3.52 1.88 -18.38
CA ALA A 75 4.79 2.19 -19.02
C ALA A 75 5.68 3.04 -18.10
N PRO A 76 7.01 2.97 -18.28
CA PRO A 76 7.90 3.92 -17.61
C PRO A 76 7.48 5.36 -17.90
N GLY A 77 7.53 6.22 -16.90
CA GLY A 77 7.13 7.62 -17.02
C GLY A 77 5.66 7.89 -16.74
N SER A 78 4.83 6.84 -16.66
CA SER A 78 3.42 6.97 -16.27
C SER A 78 3.30 7.43 -14.82
N THR A 79 2.22 8.13 -14.52
CA THR A 79 1.85 8.46 -13.14
C THR A 79 0.80 7.48 -12.66
N VAL A 80 1.08 6.83 -11.53
CA VAL A 80 0.15 5.88 -10.91
C VAL A 80 -0.34 6.43 -9.57
N VAL A 81 -1.57 6.10 -9.23
CA VAL A 81 -2.22 6.50 -7.97
C VAL A 81 -2.54 5.25 -7.19
N VAL A 82 -2.05 5.20 -5.95
CA VAL A 82 -2.29 4.08 -5.04
C VAL A 82 -3.17 4.56 -3.91
N VAL A 83 -4.23 3.80 -3.63
CA VAL A 83 -5.16 4.09 -2.54
C VAL A 83 -5.18 2.89 -1.61
N SER A 84 -5.05 3.15 -0.31
CA SER A 84 -5.23 2.15 0.72
C SER A 84 -6.28 2.63 1.69
N ARG A 85 -7.25 1.77 2.01
CA ARG A 85 -8.31 2.08 2.94
C ARG A 85 -8.39 0.99 4.01
N LEU A 86 -8.35 1.42 5.27
CA LEU A 86 -8.53 0.51 6.40
C LEU A 86 -9.98 0.03 6.44
N SER A 87 -10.19 -1.27 6.26
CA SER A 87 -11.52 -1.88 6.19
C SER A 87 -11.97 -2.51 7.49
N GLU A 88 -11.01 -3.00 8.30
CA GLU A 88 -11.34 -3.71 9.55
C GLU A 88 -10.17 -3.63 10.53
N VAL A 89 -10.50 -3.61 11.81
CA VAL A 89 -9.53 -3.66 12.91
C VAL A 89 -9.94 -4.79 13.84
N LYS A 90 -9.01 -5.70 14.13
CA LYS A 90 -9.21 -6.79 15.09
C LYS A 90 -8.02 -6.82 16.04
N GLY A 91 -8.19 -6.27 17.25
CA GLY A 91 -7.10 -6.15 18.21
C GLY A 91 -5.97 -5.31 17.62
N ASN A 92 -4.77 -5.90 17.50
CA ASN A 92 -3.64 -5.22 16.88
C ASN A 92 -3.51 -5.50 15.37
N LYS A 93 -4.50 -6.17 14.75
CA LYS A 93 -4.48 -6.51 13.32
C LYS A 93 -5.29 -5.51 12.53
N LEU A 94 -4.73 -5.08 11.41
CA LEU A 94 -5.31 -4.08 10.52
C LEU A 94 -5.48 -4.68 9.13
N TYR A 95 -6.70 -4.58 8.58
CA TYR A 95 -7.03 -5.11 7.25
C TYR A 95 -7.31 -3.96 6.31
N PHE A 96 -6.62 -3.94 5.16
CA PHE A 96 -6.70 -2.87 4.17
C PHE A 96 -7.21 -3.39 2.83
N ASP A 97 -8.01 -2.57 2.16
CA ASP A 97 -8.27 -2.71 0.74
C ASP A 97 -7.32 -1.79 -0.01
N VAL A 98 -6.64 -2.29 -1.03
CA VAL A 98 -5.63 -1.55 -1.76
C VAL A 98 -5.94 -1.56 -3.25
N SER A 99 -5.63 -0.47 -3.93
CA SER A 99 -5.78 -0.36 -5.37
C SER A 99 -4.70 0.53 -5.96
N CYS A 100 -4.43 0.34 -7.25
CA CYS A 100 -3.51 1.17 -8.01
C CYS A 100 -4.12 1.40 -9.39
N HIS A 101 -4.12 2.66 -9.83
CA HIS A 101 -4.66 2.97 -11.15
C HIS A 101 -3.86 4.08 -11.82
N GLN A 102 -3.99 4.15 -13.14
CA GLN A 102 -3.46 5.20 -13.99
C GLN A 102 -4.67 5.79 -14.71
N ASP A 103 -5.00 7.04 -14.39
CA ASP A 103 -6.26 7.65 -14.84
C ASP A 103 -7.44 6.71 -14.53
N ASP A 104 -8.26 6.35 -15.49
CA ASP A 104 -9.40 5.46 -15.30
C ASP A 104 -9.04 3.98 -15.37
N LYS A 105 -7.78 3.65 -15.67
CA LYS A 105 -7.36 2.25 -15.82
C LYS A 105 -6.93 1.66 -14.50
N LEU A 106 -7.61 0.62 -14.05
CA LEU A 106 -7.24 -0.12 -12.86
C LEU A 106 -6.02 -1.01 -13.19
N LEU A 107 -4.91 -0.75 -12.53
CA LEU A 107 -3.67 -1.51 -12.72
C LEU A 107 -3.57 -2.70 -11.80
N GLY A 108 -4.14 -2.60 -10.61
CA GLY A 108 -4.11 -3.68 -9.65
C GLY A 108 -4.99 -3.39 -8.45
N SER A 109 -5.37 -4.46 -7.74
CA SER A 109 -6.16 -4.33 -6.53
C SER A 109 -6.05 -5.59 -5.67
N GLY A 110 -6.42 -5.47 -4.41
CA GLY A 110 -6.41 -6.60 -3.50
C GLY A 110 -6.55 -6.17 -2.05
N THR A 111 -6.00 -7.00 -1.18
CA THR A 111 -6.05 -6.81 0.26
C THR A 111 -4.65 -6.91 0.86
N HIS A 112 -4.48 -6.26 2.00
CA HIS A 112 -3.21 -6.24 2.72
C HIS A 112 -3.49 -6.22 4.22
N LYS A 113 -2.70 -6.98 4.98
CA LYS A 113 -2.84 -7.03 6.43
C LYS A 113 -1.56 -6.61 7.10
N ARG A 114 -1.71 -5.81 8.16
CA ARG A 114 -0.60 -5.33 8.97
C ARG A 114 -0.92 -5.57 10.44
N ALA A 115 0.11 -5.57 11.26
CA ALA A 115 -0.03 -5.68 12.72
C ALA A 115 0.67 -4.52 13.39
N ILE A 116 0.05 -3.99 14.44
CA ILE A 116 0.67 -2.97 15.30
C ILE A 116 1.58 -3.71 16.27
N VAL A 117 2.85 -3.34 16.30
CA VAL A 117 3.88 -3.98 17.12
C VAL A 117 4.80 -2.92 17.75
N PRO A 118 5.53 -3.28 18.80
CA PRO A 118 6.58 -2.39 19.32
C PRO A 118 7.62 -2.10 18.25
N ALA A 119 8.13 -0.87 18.21
CA ALA A 119 9.08 -0.45 17.19
C ALA A 119 10.53 -0.84 17.49
N ASP A 120 10.78 -1.53 18.59
CA ASP A 120 12.11 -1.90 19.07
C ASP A 120 12.50 -3.35 18.77
N PHE A 121 11.85 -3.95 17.82
CA PHE A 121 12.14 -5.33 17.40
C PHE A 121 13.41 -5.43 16.55
#